data_14c5745edaf1466d20de10cef4d1da36
#
_entry.id   14c5745edaf1466d20de10cef4d1da36
#
_cell.length_a   1.000
_cell.length_b   1.000
_cell.length_c   1.000
_cell.angle_alpha   90.00
_cell.angle_beta   90.00
_cell.angle_gamma   90.00
#
_symmetry.space_group_name_H-M   'P 1'
#
loop_
_entity.id
_entity.type
_entity.pdbx_description
1 polymer ?
#
loop_
_entity_poly.entity_id
_entity_poly.type
_entity_poly.pdbx_seq_one_letter_code
_entity_poly.pdbx_strand_id
1 'polypeptide(L)'
;MVANDLGIPDIGLTTLTEVSYRAEQISRVTNLPSIVDADTGFGEAMNCARTIETFENFGISGCHIEDQVNPKRCGHLDNKDVVSASEMIKKIKSAVKARKDKNFLIIARTDANAVEGLDKTISRIKAYVDAGADMIFPEALKDEKEFEKIRKATKAYLLT
;
A
#
# COMPACT_ATOMS: atom_id res chain seq x y z
N MET A 1 -2.20 13.24 -4.36
CA MET A 1 -3.05 14.38 -3.92
C MET A 1 -2.29 15.29 -2.94
N VAL A 2 -1.80 14.82 -1.79
CA VAL A 2 -1.09 15.68 -0.80
C VAL A 2 0.16 16.32 -1.40
N ALA A 3 0.97 15.57 -2.14
CA ALA A 3 2.13 16.12 -2.83
C ALA A 3 1.78 17.29 -3.77
N ASN A 4 0.66 17.18 -4.50
CA ASN A 4 0.18 18.25 -5.38
C ASN A 4 -0.25 19.50 -4.59
N ASP A 5 -0.94 19.32 -3.46
CA ASP A 5 -1.37 20.43 -2.59
C ASP A 5 -0.16 21.17 -2.01
N LEU A 6 0.93 20.46 -1.74
CA LEU A 6 2.17 21.03 -1.21
C LEU A 6 3.11 21.54 -2.32
N GLY A 7 2.80 21.29 -3.59
CA GLY A 7 3.65 21.69 -4.72
C GLY A 7 5.00 20.96 -4.76
N ILE A 8 5.04 19.73 -4.27
CA ILE A 8 6.24 18.88 -4.24
C ILE A 8 6.10 17.66 -5.15
N PRO A 9 7.21 17.07 -5.63
CA PRO A 9 7.14 15.84 -6.44
C PRO A 9 6.68 14.64 -5.61
N ASP A 10 6.01 13.69 -6.28
CA ASP A 10 5.53 12.43 -5.69
C ASP A 10 6.67 11.39 -5.60
N ILE A 11 7.54 11.57 -4.65
CA ILE A 11 8.72 10.73 -4.37
C ILE A 11 8.88 10.40 -2.88
N GLY A 12 7.77 10.29 -2.16
CA GLY A 12 7.78 9.96 -0.72
C GLY A 12 8.23 11.10 0.20
N LEU A 13 8.02 12.37 -0.22
CA LEU A 13 8.35 13.54 0.61
C LEU A 13 7.25 13.90 1.60
N THR A 14 6.04 13.43 1.40
CA THR A 14 4.93 13.67 2.32
C THR A 14 5.11 12.91 3.62
N THR A 15 4.64 13.50 4.71
CA THR A 15 4.69 12.89 6.04
C THR A 15 3.38 12.21 6.40
N LEU A 16 3.43 11.27 7.35
CA LEU A 16 2.23 10.66 7.92
C LEU A 16 1.22 11.73 8.41
N THR A 17 1.71 12.79 9.05
CA THR A 17 0.86 13.85 9.59
C THR A 17 0.10 14.60 8.50
N GLU A 18 0.77 14.98 7.43
CA GLU A 18 0.17 15.69 6.30
C GLU A 18 -0.89 14.83 5.60
N VAL A 19 -0.55 13.57 5.34
CA VAL A 19 -1.48 12.63 4.69
C VAL A 19 -2.68 12.34 5.58
N SER A 20 -2.47 12.08 6.88
CA SER A 20 -3.55 11.81 7.83
C SER A 20 -4.51 12.99 7.98
N TYR A 21 -3.97 14.20 8.07
CA TYR A 21 -4.79 15.41 8.19
C TYR A 21 -5.68 15.62 6.96
N ARG A 22 -5.12 15.43 5.76
CA ARG A 22 -5.89 15.54 4.52
C ARG A 22 -6.95 14.43 4.43
N ALA A 23 -6.59 13.21 4.78
CA ALA A 23 -7.50 12.07 4.78
C ALA A 23 -8.67 12.28 5.75
N GLU A 24 -8.43 12.82 6.96
CA GLU A 24 -9.46 13.19 7.91
C GLU A 24 -10.42 14.25 7.35
N GLN A 25 -9.88 15.30 6.70
CA GLN A 25 -10.72 16.31 6.07
C GLN A 25 -11.69 15.72 5.04
N ILE A 26 -11.22 14.74 4.26
CA ILE A 26 -12.04 14.06 3.25
C ILE A 26 -13.07 13.15 3.93
N SER A 27 -12.69 12.38 4.94
CA SER A 27 -13.60 11.47 5.63
C SER A 27 -14.76 12.18 6.33
N ARG A 28 -14.55 13.41 6.76
CA ARG A 28 -15.60 14.25 7.41
C ARG A 28 -16.70 14.73 6.47
N VAL A 29 -16.45 14.78 5.17
CA VAL A 29 -17.41 15.32 4.18
C VAL A 29 -18.19 14.22 3.45
N THR A 30 -17.95 12.97 3.78
CA THR A 30 -18.64 11.82 3.18
C THR A 30 -18.90 10.73 4.22
N ASN A 31 -19.98 9.96 4.00
CA ASN A 31 -20.27 8.74 4.78
C ASN A 31 -19.74 7.48 4.08
N LEU A 32 -19.01 7.64 2.98
CA LEU A 32 -18.41 6.51 2.26
C LEU A 32 -17.11 6.08 2.94
N PRO A 33 -16.82 4.76 2.99
CA PRO A 33 -15.53 4.28 3.44
C PRO A 33 -14.42 4.81 2.52
N SER A 34 -13.32 5.24 3.12
CA SER A 34 -12.18 5.83 2.40
C SER A 34 -10.93 4.95 2.55
N ILE A 35 -10.21 4.78 1.44
CA ILE A 35 -8.90 4.13 1.39
C ILE A 35 -7.85 5.20 1.09
N VAL A 36 -6.73 5.16 1.79
CA VAL A 36 -5.65 6.14 1.68
C VAL A 36 -4.37 5.50 1.18
N ASP A 37 -3.66 6.20 0.29
CA ASP A 37 -2.30 5.86 -0.09
C ASP A 37 -1.35 6.18 1.08
N ALA A 38 -0.66 5.17 1.59
CA ALA A 38 0.32 5.30 2.67
C ALA A 38 1.77 5.22 2.17
N ASP A 39 2.01 5.42 0.89
CA ASP A 39 3.34 5.27 0.28
C ASP A 39 3.98 3.94 0.75
N THR A 40 5.21 3.97 1.26
CA THR A 40 5.91 2.80 1.81
C THR A 40 5.60 2.52 3.29
N GLY A 41 4.57 3.18 3.86
CA GLY A 41 4.18 3.09 5.26
C GLY A 41 4.86 4.13 6.16
N PHE A 42 5.43 5.18 5.57
CA PHE A 42 6.16 6.28 6.24
C PHE A 42 7.35 5.81 7.07
N GLY A 43 7.99 4.71 6.67
CA GLY A 43 9.19 4.17 7.29
C GLY A 43 9.17 2.63 7.40
N GLU A 44 9.80 2.11 8.45
CA GLU A 44 9.95 0.68 8.69
C GLU A 44 8.72 0.05 9.37
N ALA A 45 8.80 -1.22 9.75
CA ALA A 45 7.68 -1.98 10.29
C ALA A 45 6.96 -1.29 11.48
N MET A 46 7.69 -0.65 12.38
CA MET A 46 7.10 0.10 13.51
C MET A 46 6.39 1.38 13.06
N ASN A 47 6.89 2.02 11.99
CA ASN A 47 6.21 3.15 11.40
C ASN A 47 4.89 2.73 10.74
N CYS A 48 4.86 1.57 10.06
CA CYS A 48 3.63 1.01 9.51
C CYS A 48 2.58 0.74 10.60
N ALA A 49 2.99 0.21 11.76
CA ALA A 49 2.09 0.05 12.90
C ALA A 49 1.46 1.39 13.33
N ARG A 50 2.30 2.42 13.52
CA ARG A 50 1.85 3.77 13.86
C ARG A 50 0.93 4.37 12.79
N THR A 51 1.20 4.10 11.51
CA THR A 51 0.38 4.55 10.39
C THR A 51 -1.04 4.00 10.50
N ILE A 52 -1.19 2.69 10.76
CA ILE A 52 -2.51 2.08 10.92
C ILE A 52 -3.26 2.69 12.10
N GLU A 53 -2.63 2.76 13.29
CA GLU A 53 -3.25 3.37 14.48
C GLU A 53 -3.69 4.82 14.22
N THR A 54 -2.88 5.58 13.48
CA THR A 54 -3.19 6.97 13.14
C THR A 54 -4.39 7.03 12.22
N PHE A 55 -4.42 6.24 11.15
CA PHE A 55 -5.52 6.24 10.18
C PHE A 55 -6.85 5.78 10.80
N GLU A 56 -6.82 4.75 11.65
CA GLU A 56 -8.01 4.33 12.40
C GLU A 56 -8.56 5.47 13.28
N ASN A 57 -7.69 6.20 13.99
CA ASN A 57 -8.08 7.33 14.83
C ASN A 57 -8.68 8.50 14.02
N PHE A 58 -8.34 8.61 12.75
CA PHE A 58 -8.89 9.62 11.82
C PHE A 58 -10.11 9.12 11.02
N GLY A 59 -10.65 7.94 11.35
CA GLY A 59 -11.87 7.40 10.72
C GLY A 59 -11.67 6.89 9.29
N ILE A 60 -10.44 6.56 8.91
CA ILE A 60 -10.12 5.96 7.62
C ILE A 60 -10.45 4.48 7.65
N SER A 61 -10.93 3.93 6.55
CA SER A 61 -11.40 2.54 6.44
C SER A 61 -10.36 1.57 5.91
N GLY A 62 -9.23 2.05 5.41
CA GLY A 62 -8.13 1.21 4.93
C GLY A 62 -7.02 2.02 4.28
N CYS A 63 -5.90 1.37 4.04
CA CYS A 63 -4.79 1.97 3.30
C CYS A 63 -4.05 0.93 2.48
N HIS A 64 -3.37 1.38 1.43
CA HIS A 64 -2.36 0.56 0.78
C HIS A 64 -0.95 1.02 1.16
N ILE A 65 -0.07 0.02 1.31
CA ILE A 65 1.36 0.19 1.59
C ILE A 65 2.11 -0.51 0.47
N GLU A 66 3.07 0.17 -0.15
CA GLU A 66 3.84 -0.36 -1.27
C GLU A 66 5.22 -0.90 -0.86
N ASP A 67 5.72 -1.85 -1.64
CA ASP A 67 7.03 -2.49 -1.42
C ASP A 67 8.21 -1.78 -2.10
N GLN A 68 8.07 -0.51 -2.48
CA GLN A 68 9.18 0.25 -3.04
C GLN A 68 10.24 0.59 -2.00
N VAL A 69 11.48 0.75 -2.48
CA VAL A 69 12.57 1.36 -1.72
C VAL A 69 12.36 2.87 -1.65
N ASN A 70 12.54 3.50 -0.48
CA ASN A 70 12.52 4.96 -0.38
C ASN A 70 13.88 5.58 -0.84
N PRO A 71 13.84 6.70 -1.56
CA PRO A 71 12.66 7.46 -1.99
C PRO A 71 11.89 6.74 -3.09
N LYS A 72 10.57 6.54 -2.86
CA LYS A 72 9.68 5.86 -3.83
C LYS A 72 9.49 6.71 -5.08
N ARG A 73 8.95 6.10 -6.13
CA ARG A 73 8.53 6.79 -7.36
C ARG A 73 7.06 6.51 -7.65
N CYS A 74 6.43 7.42 -8.38
CA CYS A 74 5.09 7.15 -8.91
C CYS A 74 5.08 5.82 -9.70
N GLY A 75 4.04 5.01 -9.52
CA GLY A 75 3.93 3.67 -10.11
C GLY A 75 4.11 3.60 -11.63
N HIS A 76 3.84 4.70 -12.34
CA HIS A 76 4.00 4.82 -13.78
C HIS A 76 5.41 5.21 -14.24
N LEU A 77 6.32 5.52 -13.33
CA LEU A 77 7.69 5.91 -13.67
C LEU A 77 8.64 4.71 -13.65
N ASP A 78 9.68 4.81 -14.50
CA ASP A 78 10.76 3.84 -14.56
C ASP A 78 11.76 3.98 -13.40
N ASN A 79 12.70 3.03 -13.31
CA ASN A 79 13.78 3.00 -12.32
C ASN A 79 13.28 2.92 -10.86
N LYS A 80 12.24 2.14 -10.63
CA LYS A 80 11.81 1.75 -9.30
C LYS A 80 12.69 0.61 -8.77
N ASP A 81 12.87 0.58 -7.45
CA ASP A 81 13.43 -0.57 -6.74
C ASP A 81 12.43 -1.05 -5.69
N VAL A 82 12.45 -2.34 -5.39
CA VAL A 82 11.60 -2.93 -4.37
C VAL A 82 12.43 -3.52 -3.24
N VAL A 83 11.94 -3.36 -2.02
CA VAL A 83 12.53 -4.00 -0.84
C VAL A 83 12.38 -5.52 -0.95
N SER A 84 13.16 -6.28 -0.16
CA SER A 84 12.97 -7.73 -0.13
C SER A 84 11.55 -8.10 0.31
N ALA A 85 11.03 -9.23 -0.20
CA ALA A 85 9.72 -9.72 0.24
C ALA A 85 9.65 -9.90 1.76
N SER A 86 10.77 -10.30 2.40
CA SER A 86 10.84 -10.46 3.86
C SER A 86 10.69 -9.15 4.62
N GLU A 87 11.20 -8.04 4.10
CA GLU A 87 11.02 -6.70 4.68
C GLU A 87 9.56 -6.25 4.56
N MET A 88 8.97 -6.39 3.38
CA MET A 88 7.56 -6.06 3.20
C MET A 88 6.64 -6.92 4.08
N ILE A 89 6.92 -8.21 4.23
CA ILE A 89 6.20 -9.11 5.15
C ILE A 89 6.24 -8.58 6.60
N LYS A 90 7.39 -8.05 7.05
CA LYS A 90 7.49 -7.46 8.40
C LYS A 90 6.59 -6.22 8.52
N LYS A 91 6.56 -5.37 7.50
CA LYS A 91 5.69 -4.18 7.46
C LYS A 91 4.22 -4.59 7.54
N ILE A 92 3.79 -5.54 6.70
CA ILE A 92 2.41 -6.04 6.69
C ILE A 92 2.03 -6.65 8.04
N LYS A 93 2.85 -7.54 8.60
CA LYS A 93 2.59 -8.16 9.91
C LYS A 93 2.50 -7.13 11.02
N SER A 94 3.32 -6.09 10.99
CA SER A 94 3.28 -5.01 11.96
C SER A 94 1.99 -4.18 11.83
N ALA A 95 1.58 -3.88 10.61
CA ALA A 95 0.31 -3.21 10.31
C ALA A 95 -0.89 -4.04 10.81
N VAL A 96 -0.93 -5.32 10.47
CA VAL A 96 -2.00 -6.26 10.90
C VAL A 96 -2.08 -6.35 12.42
N LYS A 97 -0.93 -6.41 13.11
CA LYS A 97 -0.88 -6.48 14.57
C LYS A 97 -1.36 -5.19 15.25
N ALA A 98 -1.11 -4.03 14.63
CA ALA A 98 -1.49 -2.73 15.18
C ALA A 98 -2.97 -2.42 14.98
N ARG A 99 -3.60 -3.01 13.95
CA ARG A 99 -5.00 -2.83 13.61
C ARG A 99 -5.92 -3.22 14.77
N LYS A 100 -6.83 -2.31 15.15
CA LYS A 100 -7.84 -2.51 16.22
C LYS A 100 -9.20 -2.88 15.63
N ASP A 101 -9.64 -2.17 14.60
CA ASP A 101 -10.87 -2.47 13.86
C ASP A 101 -10.59 -3.52 12.78
N LYS A 102 -11.22 -4.69 12.92
CA LYS A 102 -11.09 -5.79 11.95
C LYS A 102 -11.63 -5.45 10.55
N ASN A 103 -12.43 -4.40 10.42
CA ASN A 103 -12.93 -3.92 9.14
C ASN A 103 -11.97 -2.95 8.44
N PHE A 104 -10.94 -2.45 9.14
CA PHE A 104 -9.92 -1.64 8.49
C PHE A 104 -9.12 -2.50 7.51
N LEU A 105 -9.06 -2.11 6.24
CA LEU A 105 -8.41 -2.88 5.18
C LEU A 105 -6.92 -2.55 5.07
N ILE A 106 -6.08 -3.57 5.17
CA ILE A 106 -4.65 -3.48 4.89
C ILE A 106 -4.41 -4.04 3.51
N ILE A 107 -4.05 -3.17 2.57
CA ILE A 107 -3.85 -3.49 1.17
C ILE A 107 -2.35 -3.51 0.91
N ALA A 108 -1.81 -4.64 0.50
CA ALA A 108 -0.43 -4.72 0.07
C ALA A 108 -0.32 -4.36 -1.42
N ARG A 109 0.33 -3.23 -1.70
CA ARG A 109 0.71 -2.85 -3.06
C ARG A 109 2.08 -3.43 -3.37
N THR A 110 2.25 -3.93 -4.60
CA THR A 110 3.55 -4.37 -5.09
C THR A 110 3.84 -3.76 -6.46
N ASP A 111 5.00 -3.14 -6.56
CA ASP A 111 5.56 -2.58 -7.78
C ASP A 111 6.56 -3.53 -8.46
N ALA A 112 6.66 -4.77 -7.98
CA ALA A 112 7.64 -5.76 -8.40
C ALA A 112 7.50 -6.17 -9.88
N ASN A 113 6.32 -6.00 -10.51
CA ASN A 113 6.14 -6.41 -11.91
C ASN A 113 7.07 -5.66 -12.87
N ALA A 114 7.30 -4.39 -12.63
CA ALA A 114 8.22 -3.58 -13.42
C ALA A 114 9.70 -3.89 -13.14
N VAL A 115 10.03 -4.46 -11.98
CA VAL A 115 11.40 -4.67 -11.49
C VAL A 115 11.84 -6.12 -11.63
N GLU A 116 11.01 -7.05 -11.20
CA GLU A 116 11.34 -8.49 -11.08
C GLU A 116 10.54 -9.39 -12.03
N GLY A 117 9.50 -8.84 -12.66
CA GLY A 117 8.59 -9.56 -13.56
C GLY A 117 7.46 -10.31 -12.83
N LEU A 118 6.51 -10.79 -13.64
CA LEU A 118 5.22 -11.29 -13.18
C LEU A 118 5.30 -12.50 -12.22
N ASP A 119 6.19 -13.46 -12.48
CA ASP A 119 6.26 -14.67 -11.65
C ASP A 119 6.75 -14.36 -10.23
N LYS A 120 7.70 -13.44 -10.08
CA LYS A 120 8.13 -12.97 -8.77
C LYS A 120 7.07 -12.12 -8.09
N THR A 121 6.36 -11.30 -8.84
CA THR A 121 5.19 -10.54 -8.35
C THR A 121 4.14 -11.48 -7.77
N ILE A 122 3.79 -12.54 -8.47
CA ILE A 122 2.85 -13.56 -7.97
C ILE A 122 3.36 -14.22 -6.68
N SER A 123 4.65 -14.50 -6.61
CA SER A 123 5.26 -15.07 -5.39
C SER A 123 5.17 -14.12 -4.21
N ARG A 124 5.43 -12.80 -4.42
CA ARG A 124 5.27 -11.76 -3.41
C ARG A 124 3.82 -11.63 -2.96
N ILE A 125 2.87 -11.59 -3.90
CA ILE A 125 1.44 -11.51 -3.62
C ILE A 125 1.00 -12.62 -2.67
N LYS A 126 1.38 -13.87 -2.93
CA LYS A 126 1.06 -15.00 -2.04
C LYS A 126 1.63 -14.78 -0.64
N ALA A 127 2.88 -14.39 -0.56
CA ALA A 127 3.55 -14.14 0.73
C ALA A 127 2.92 -12.97 1.52
N TYR A 128 2.43 -11.95 0.82
CA TYR A 128 1.76 -10.80 1.45
C TYR A 128 0.36 -11.17 1.98
N VAL A 129 -0.39 -11.98 1.23
CA VAL A 129 -1.66 -12.55 1.70
C VAL A 129 -1.43 -13.44 2.92
N ASP A 130 -0.42 -14.31 2.87
CA ASP A 130 -0.05 -15.17 4.02
C ASP A 130 0.43 -14.35 5.23
N ALA A 131 0.96 -13.15 5.01
CA ALA A 131 1.32 -12.22 6.07
C ALA A 131 0.11 -11.48 6.70
N GLY A 132 -1.08 -11.58 6.07
CA GLY A 132 -2.33 -11.03 6.58
C GLY A 132 -2.86 -9.80 5.83
N ALA A 133 -2.35 -9.50 4.63
CA ALA A 133 -2.95 -8.48 3.79
C ALA A 133 -4.36 -8.91 3.36
N ASP A 134 -5.33 -8.00 3.49
CA ASP A 134 -6.74 -8.25 3.15
C ASP A 134 -6.99 -8.16 1.64
N MET A 135 -6.26 -7.27 0.98
CA MET A 135 -6.34 -7.02 -0.46
C MET A 135 -4.94 -6.84 -1.03
N ILE A 136 -4.84 -6.98 -2.34
CA ILE A 136 -3.61 -6.77 -3.10
C ILE A 136 -3.85 -5.69 -4.15
N PHE A 137 -2.86 -4.81 -4.29
CA PHE A 137 -2.79 -3.84 -5.38
C PHE A 137 -1.56 -4.16 -6.25
N PRO A 138 -1.72 -4.93 -7.34
CA PRO A 138 -0.63 -5.20 -8.26
C PRO A 138 -0.45 -4.02 -9.20
N GLU A 139 0.62 -3.25 -9.02
CA GLU A 139 0.92 -2.08 -9.83
C GLU A 139 1.59 -2.45 -11.16
N ALA A 140 1.43 -1.59 -12.17
CA ALA A 140 2.14 -1.66 -13.45
C ALA A 140 1.92 -2.99 -14.21
N LEU A 141 0.73 -3.55 -14.16
CA LEU A 141 0.34 -4.66 -15.04
C LEU A 141 0.20 -4.15 -16.48
N LYS A 142 0.69 -4.95 -17.42
CA LYS A 142 0.78 -4.55 -18.83
C LYS A 142 -0.52 -4.78 -19.59
N ASP A 143 -1.22 -5.85 -19.24
CA ASP A 143 -2.42 -6.26 -19.97
C ASP A 143 -3.36 -7.11 -19.08
N GLU A 144 -4.53 -7.38 -19.62
CA GLU A 144 -5.56 -8.22 -18.98
C GLU A 144 -5.07 -9.65 -18.68
N LYS A 145 -4.14 -10.19 -19.48
CA LYS A 145 -3.61 -11.54 -19.26
C LYS A 145 -2.74 -11.65 -18.02
N GLU A 146 -1.96 -10.60 -17.73
CA GLU A 146 -1.21 -10.53 -16.48
C GLU A 146 -2.17 -10.47 -15.29
N PHE A 147 -3.23 -9.65 -15.39
CA PHE A 147 -4.27 -9.56 -14.38
C PHE A 147 -4.96 -10.92 -14.13
N GLU A 148 -5.36 -11.63 -15.21
CA GLU A 148 -5.93 -12.96 -15.08
C GLU A 148 -5.00 -13.97 -14.39
N LYS A 149 -3.69 -13.91 -14.68
CA LYS A 149 -2.72 -14.80 -14.04
C LYS A 149 -2.65 -14.54 -12.54
N ILE A 150 -2.62 -13.26 -12.12
CA ILE A 150 -2.66 -12.90 -10.71
C ILE A 150 -3.98 -13.37 -10.09
N ARG A 151 -5.12 -13.11 -10.75
CA ARG A 151 -6.44 -13.55 -10.24
C ARG A 151 -6.52 -15.07 -10.03
N LYS A 152 -5.91 -15.84 -10.91
CA LYS A 152 -5.83 -17.31 -10.76
C LYS A 152 -4.90 -17.75 -9.63
N ALA A 153 -3.90 -16.94 -9.29
CA ALA A 153 -2.87 -17.28 -8.31
C ALA A 153 -3.27 -16.94 -6.86
N THR A 154 -4.24 -16.06 -6.65
CA THR A 154 -4.70 -15.66 -5.32
C THR A 154 -6.24 -15.53 -5.26
N LYS A 155 -6.81 -15.77 -4.07
CA LYS A 155 -8.24 -15.52 -3.78
C LYS A 155 -8.46 -14.14 -3.13
N ALA A 156 -7.41 -13.44 -2.75
CA ALA A 156 -7.53 -12.11 -2.15
C ALA A 156 -8.22 -11.13 -3.11
N TYR A 157 -8.91 -10.14 -2.59
CA TYR A 157 -9.45 -9.06 -3.42
C TYR A 157 -8.30 -8.29 -4.09
N LEU A 158 -8.55 -7.84 -5.31
CA LEU A 158 -7.60 -7.05 -6.07
C LEU A 158 -8.13 -5.62 -6.21
N LEU A 159 -7.29 -4.65 -5.87
CA LEU A 159 -7.48 -3.24 -6.20
C LEU A 159 -6.80 -2.99 -7.56
N THR A 160 -7.45 -2.25 -8.46
CA THR A 160 -6.95 -1.96 -9.82
C THR A 160 -7.14 -0.50 -10.14
#